data_20ba5cf606b606491d92a67940e608ec
#
_entry.id   20ba5cf606b606491d92a67940e608ec
#
_cell.length_a   1.000
_cell.length_b   1.000
_cell.length_c   1.000
_cell.angle_alpha   90.00
_cell.angle_beta   90.00
_cell.angle_gamma   90.00
#
_symmetry.space_group_name_H-M   'P 1'
#
loop_
_entity.id
_entity.type
_entity.pdbx_description
1 polymer ?
#
loop_
_entity_poly.entity_id
_entity_poly.type
_entity_poly.pdbx_seq_one_letter_code
_entity_poly.pdbx_strand_id
1 'polypeptide(L)'
;ALVVTGFYIPKAAQPAAETDGPLGALEVCMALRAIGGDAWLVSDECCAPVIRPSALGFLPDDHVLIAPNANPKGGFDAWLNGVIDLAKTEHIDTLVYIERVGPARDGSPHNMRGIDITEWTAPLSQLTLLGLHTIGVGDGGNEIGMGRVEDYAIEGVVDHGENIACTVPTDQLVVAGTSNWGAHALVCAMRALGSNAVDPYLEPTWQERVLDVIVEYGGLDGVHMTNVATVDGLEPDRYFKQVGQLTDCARS
;
A
#
# COMPACT_ATOMS: atom_id res chain seq x y z
N ALA A 1 3.42 -7.52 12.13
CA ALA A 1 3.87 -6.86 10.89
C ALA A 1 3.43 -5.39 10.87
N LEU A 2 4.19 -4.54 10.16
CA LEU A 2 3.73 -3.22 9.71
C LEU A 2 3.32 -3.32 8.25
N VAL A 3 2.13 -2.84 7.89
CA VAL A 3 1.64 -2.80 6.50
C VAL A 3 1.44 -1.35 6.11
N VAL A 4 2.28 -0.86 5.21
CA VAL A 4 2.38 0.54 4.82
C VAL A 4 1.67 0.76 3.49
N THR A 5 0.79 1.75 3.42
CA THR A 5 0.05 2.08 2.19
C THR A 5 -0.30 3.58 2.14
N GLY A 6 -0.85 3.99 1.02
CA GLY A 6 -1.39 5.31 0.77
C GLY A 6 -0.58 6.11 -0.22
N PHE A 7 -1.22 6.38 -1.32
CA PHE A 7 -0.75 7.28 -2.36
C PHE A 7 -1.73 8.45 -2.45
N TYR A 8 -1.23 9.69 -2.32
CA TYR A 8 -2.07 10.88 -2.33
C TYR A 8 -2.11 11.52 -3.70
N ILE A 9 -3.31 11.90 -4.15
CA ILE A 9 -3.55 12.53 -5.46
C ILE A 9 -3.81 14.03 -5.29
N PRO A 10 -2.75 14.88 -5.27
CA PRO A 10 -2.88 16.30 -4.92
C PRO A 10 -3.52 17.16 -6.00
N LYS A 11 -3.60 16.68 -7.24
CA LYS A 11 -4.13 17.44 -8.39
C LYS A 11 -5.56 17.06 -8.77
N ALA A 12 -6.20 16.18 -8.03
CA ALA A 12 -7.63 15.92 -8.19
C ALA A 12 -8.46 17.15 -7.80
N ALA A 13 -9.68 17.24 -8.29
CA ALA A 13 -10.61 18.31 -7.92
C ALA A 13 -10.92 18.32 -6.39
N GLN A 14 -10.92 17.16 -5.79
CA GLN A 14 -10.96 16.95 -4.34
C GLN A 14 -9.79 16.02 -4.00
N PRO A 15 -8.64 16.55 -3.58
CA PRO A 15 -7.45 15.75 -3.33
C PRO A 15 -7.66 14.76 -2.18
N ALA A 16 -7.28 13.49 -2.40
CA ALA A 16 -7.39 12.42 -1.40
C ALA A 16 -6.43 11.26 -1.72
N ALA A 17 -6.43 10.23 -0.85
CA ALA A 17 -5.76 8.97 -1.13
C ALA A 17 -6.46 8.22 -2.26
N GLU A 18 -5.70 7.44 -3.02
CA GLU A 18 -6.26 6.59 -4.05
C GLU A 18 -6.82 5.26 -3.53
N THR A 19 -7.56 4.57 -4.41
CA THR A 19 -8.20 3.29 -4.14
C THR A 19 -7.25 2.11 -4.25
N ASP A 20 -6.17 2.22 -5.04
CA ASP A 20 -5.13 1.20 -5.06
C ASP A 20 -4.22 1.32 -3.82
N GLY A 21 -3.85 0.21 -3.26
CA GLY A 21 -3.07 0.08 -2.03
C GLY A 21 -3.89 -0.12 -0.76
N PRO A 22 -4.78 0.79 -0.36
CA PRO A 22 -5.50 0.66 0.92
C PRO A 22 -6.36 -0.60 1.04
N LEU A 23 -7.01 -1.03 -0.04
CA LEU A 23 -7.79 -2.27 -0.06
C LEU A 23 -6.89 -3.48 0.20
N GLY A 24 -5.81 -3.61 -0.56
CA GLY A 24 -4.85 -4.71 -0.42
C GLY A 24 -4.14 -4.69 0.93
N ALA A 25 -3.84 -3.51 1.47
CA ALA A 25 -3.22 -3.38 2.79
C ALA A 25 -4.14 -3.87 3.92
N LEU A 26 -5.42 -3.53 3.86
CA LEU A 26 -6.41 -4.05 4.81
C LEU A 26 -6.56 -5.57 4.69
N GLU A 27 -6.57 -6.11 3.46
CA GLU A 27 -6.64 -7.55 3.22
C GLU A 27 -5.44 -8.28 3.86
N VAL A 28 -4.22 -7.78 3.64
CA VAL A 28 -3.01 -8.36 4.24
C VAL A 28 -3.04 -8.26 5.76
N CYS A 29 -3.44 -7.12 6.33
CA CYS A 29 -3.58 -6.98 7.79
C CYS A 29 -4.55 -8.02 8.35
N MET A 30 -5.73 -8.17 7.74
CA MET A 30 -6.75 -9.11 8.20
C MET A 30 -6.31 -10.57 8.05
N ALA A 31 -5.63 -10.91 6.96
CA ALA A 31 -5.09 -12.23 6.72
C ALA A 31 -4.01 -12.61 7.75
N LEU A 32 -3.07 -11.70 8.04
CA LEU A 32 -2.04 -11.91 9.06
C LEU A 32 -2.65 -12.14 10.44
N ARG A 33 -3.66 -11.36 10.81
CA ARG A 33 -4.39 -11.53 12.09
C ARG A 33 -5.16 -12.85 12.14
N ALA A 34 -5.75 -13.29 11.04
CA ALA A 34 -6.46 -14.56 10.96
C ALA A 34 -5.57 -15.78 11.18
N ILE A 35 -4.31 -15.71 10.81
CA ILE A 35 -3.32 -16.79 11.04
C ILE A 35 -2.61 -16.69 12.39
N GLY A 36 -3.06 -15.79 13.28
CA GLY A 36 -2.55 -15.65 14.64
C GLY A 36 -1.37 -14.69 14.80
N GLY A 37 -1.00 -13.96 13.75
CA GLY A 37 -0.10 -12.80 13.82
C GLY A 37 -0.80 -11.54 14.29
N ASP A 38 -0.07 -10.44 14.37
CA ASP A 38 -0.67 -9.12 14.52
C ASP A 38 -0.16 -8.17 13.45
N ALA A 39 -0.98 -7.15 13.09
CA ALA A 39 -0.65 -6.25 12.01
C ALA A 39 -1.16 -4.83 12.31
N TRP A 40 -0.31 -3.85 12.01
CA TRP A 40 -0.60 -2.41 12.08
C TRP A 40 -0.61 -1.84 10.68
N LEU A 41 -1.68 -1.12 10.35
CA LEU A 41 -1.78 -0.35 9.12
C LEU A 41 -1.07 0.98 9.31
N VAL A 42 -0.16 1.31 8.41
CA VAL A 42 0.63 2.54 8.47
C VAL A 42 0.33 3.40 7.24
N SER A 43 0.08 4.68 7.46
CA SER A 43 -0.09 5.66 6.39
C SER A 43 0.36 7.05 6.85
N ASP A 44 0.10 8.09 6.05
CA ASP A 44 0.44 9.47 6.39
C ASP A 44 -0.78 10.39 6.55
N GLU A 45 -0.51 11.62 7.02
CA GLU A 45 -1.55 12.62 7.33
C GLU A 45 -2.42 12.97 6.13
N CYS A 46 -1.85 13.02 4.92
CA CYS A 46 -2.62 13.37 3.71
C CYS A 46 -3.59 12.25 3.32
N CYS A 47 -3.21 11.01 3.53
CA CYS A 47 -4.05 9.84 3.24
C CYS A 47 -5.00 9.49 4.40
N ALA A 48 -4.73 9.97 5.61
CA ALA A 48 -5.47 9.62 6.83
C ALA A 48 -6.98 9.85 6.76
N PRO A 49 -7.50 10.94 6.12
CA PRO A 49 -8.96 11.16 6.02
C PRO A 49 -9.72 10.03 5.34
N VAL A 50 -9.07 9.29 4.44
CA VAL A 50 -9.64 8.10 3.79
C VAL A 50 -9.28 6.84 4.57
N ILE A 51 -8.00 6.64 4.85
CA ILE A 51 -7.48 5.36 5.35
C ILE A 51 -7.95 5.05 6.77
N ARG A 52 -7.87 6.02 7.70
CA ARG A 52 -8.27 5.76 9.09
C ARG A 52 -9.73 5.32 9.22
N PRO A 53 -10.72 6.07 8.71
CA PRO A 53 -12.12 5.65 8.83
C PRO A 53 -12.41 4.37 8.06
N SER A 54 -11.77 4.12 6.92
CA SER A 54 -11.92 2.86 6.18
C SER A 54 -11.42 1.65 6.97
N ALA A 55 -10.39 1.82 7.79
CA ALA A 55 -9.82 0.75 8.60
C ALA A 55 -10.63 0.43 9.87
N LEU A 56 -11.41 1.37 10.42
CA LEU A 56 -12.10 1.22 11.71
C LEU A 56 -13.12 0.06 11.78
N GLY A 57 -13.61 -0.42 10.64
CA GLY A 57 -14.49 -1.59 10.57
C GLY A 57 -13.74 -2.93 10.60
N PHE A 58 -12.41 -2.92 10.51
CA PHE A 58 -11.55 -4.09 10.33
C PHE A 58 -10.46 -4.19 11.39
N LEU A 59 -9.84 -3.07 11.77
CA LEU A 59 -8.74 -3.01 12.72
C LEU A 59 -9.13 -2.17 13.95
N PRO A 60 -8.55 -2.46 15.13
CA PRO A 60 -8.61 -1.54 16.27
C PRO A 60 -7.97 -0.19 15.93
N ASP A 61 -8.45 0.89 16.52
CA ASP A 61 -7.95 2.25 16.19
C ASP A 61 -6.46 2.44 16.52
N ASP A 62 -5.94 1.79 17.56
CA ASP A 62 -4.54 1.79 17.95
C ASP A 62 -3.63 0.95 17.01
N HIS A 63 -4.22 0.21 16.09
CA HIS A 63 -3.53 -0.50 15.00
C HIS A 63 -3.46 0.32 13.71
N VAL A 64 -3.90 1.58 13.70
CA VAL A 64 -3.80 2.49 12.55
C VAL A 64 -2.84 3.63 12.89
N LEU A 65 -1.62 3.54 12.37
CA LEU A 65 -0.53 4.47 12.66
C LEU A 65 -0.45 5.52 11.53
N ILE A 66 -0.63 6.77 11.87
CA ILE A 66 -0.56 7.88 10.91
C ILE A 66 0.72 8.68 11.15
N ALA A 67 1.59 8.68 10.14
CA ALA A 67 2.81 9.47 10.17
C ALA A 67 2.53 10.93 9.83
N PRO A 68 3.09 11.89 10.58
CA PRO A 68 3.08 13.29 10.15
C PRO A 68 3.93 13.45 8.90
N ASN A 69 3.53 14.37 8.00
CA ASN A 69 4.37 14.73 6.88
C ASN A 69 5.69 15.36 7.37
N ALA A 70 6.74 15.26 6.57
CA ALA A 70 8.11 15.62 6.97
C ALA A 70 8.33 17.12 7.27
N ASN A 71 7.30 17.94 7.28
CA ASN A 71 7.43 19.38 7.45
C ASN A 71 7.37 19.85 8.93
N PRO A 72 8.05 20.88 9.24
CA PRO A 72 9.44 21.16 9.59
C PRO A 72 9.69 21.19 11.10
N LYS A 73 8.95 20.50 11.96
CA LYS A 73 9.03 20.64 13.42
C LYS A 73 9.35 19.36 14.21
N GLY A 74 10.00 18.37 13.60
CA GLY A 74 10.45 17.15 14.33
C GLY A 74 9.34 16.15 14.66
N GLY A 75 8.13 16.34 14.13
CA GLY A 75 7.00 15.43 14.36
C GLY A 75 7.25 14.03 13.82
N PHE A 76 7.84 13.93 12.62
CA PHE A 76 8.13 12.64 12.00
C PHE A 76 9.18 11.83 12.78
N ASP A 77 10.27 12.45 13.23
CA ASP A 77 11.29 11.75 14.01
C ASP A 77 10.75 11.23 15.34
N ALA A 78 9.91 12.00 16.01
CA ALA A 78 9.26 11.57 17.24
C ALA A 78 8.29 10.41 17.00
N TRP A 79 7.51 10.48 15.91
CA TRP A 79 6.62 9.41 15.47
C TRP A 79 7.42 8.14 15.10
N LEU A 80 8.49 8.26 14.33
CA LEU A 80 9.35 7.16 13.94
C LEU A 80 9.96 6.46 15.16
N ASN A 81 10.42 7.21 16.16
CA ASN A 81 10.89 6.64 17.42
C ASN A 81 9.79 5.84 18.13
N GLY A 82 8.56 6.34 18.14
CA GLY A 82 7.40 5.60 18.67
C GLY A 82 7.15 4.29 17.92
N VAL A 83 7.27 4.28 16.59
CA VAL A 83 7.14 3.05 15.79
C VAL A 83 8.29 2.07 16.06
N ILE A 84 9.52 2.57 16.23
CA ILE A 84 10.67 1.74 16.63
C ILE A 84 10.43 1.05 17.97
N ASP A 85 9.90 1.78 18.95
CA ASP A 85 9.61 1.22 20.27
C ASP A 85 8.43 0.24 20.22
N LEU A 86 7.40 0.54 19.44
CA LEU A 86 6.30 -0.40 19.16
C LEU A 86 6.84 -1.69 18.53
N ALA A 87 7.66 -1.58 17.50
CA ALA A 87 8.21 -2.75 16.80
C ALA A 87 9.00 -3.67 17.73
N LYS A 88 9.75 -3.10 18.69
CA LYS A 88 10.47 -3.86 19.71
C LYS A 88 9.52 -4.53 20.72
N THR A 89 8.52 -3.78 21.20
CA THR A 89 7.59 -4.24 22.23
C THR A 89 6.69 -5.36 21.73
N GLU A 90 6.18 -5.21 20.49
CA GLU A 90 5.27 -6.15 19.86
C GLU A 90 5.98 -7.20 19.00
N HIS A 91 7.33 -7.23 19.07
CA HIS A 91 8.16 -8.20 18.32
C HIS A 91 7.85 -8.22 16.82
N ILE A 92 7.62 -7.04 16.24
CA ILE A 92 7.37 -6.89 14.81
C ILE A 92 8.66 -7.25 14.06
N ASP A 93 8.55 -8.15 13.09
CA ASP A 93 9.66 -8.68 12.29
C ASP A 93 9.51 -8.41 10.79
N THR A 94 8.33 -8.00 10.34
CA THR A 94 7.98 -7.86 8.92
C THR A 94 7.40 -6.49 8.62
N LEU A 95 7.80 -5.93 7.48
CA LEU A 95 7.37 -4.65 6.95
C LEU A 95 6.91 -4.84 5.49
N VAL A 96 5.64 -4.58 5.21
CA VAL A 96 5.06 -4.73 3.87
C VAL A 96 4.67 -3.35 3.35
N TYR A 97 5.14 -3.00 2.16
CA TYR A 97 4.71 -1.79 1.44
C TYR A 97 3.76 -2.18 0.31
N ILE A 98 2.61 -1.53 0.23
CA ILE A 98 1.60 -1.76 -0.80
C ILE A 98 1.18 -0.41 -1.35
N GLU A 99 1.46 -0.15 -2.64
CA GLU A 99 1.19 1.11 -3.32
C GLU A 99 1.66 2.31 -2.48
N ARG A 100 2.93 2.27 -2.10
CA ARG A 100 3.55 3.37 -1.37
C ARG A 100 4.71 3.93 -2.14
N VAL A 101 4.55 5.15 -2.62
CA VAL A 101 5.61 5.87 -3.34
C VAL A 101 6.87 6.03 -2.49
N GLY A 102 8.02 5.83 -3.12
CA GLY A 102 9.32 6.05 -2.53
C GLY A 102 10.11 7.14 -3.26
N PRO A 103 11.28 7.55 -2.71
CA PRO A 103 12.14 8.54 -3.34
C PRO A 103 12.74 7.99 -4.64
N ALA A 104 12.72 8.82 -5.67
CA ALA A 104 13.44 8.60 -6.91
C ALA A 104 14.95 8.99 -6.75
N ARG A 105 15.69 8.99 -7.83
CA ARG A 105 17.15 9.27 -7.83
C ARG A 105 17.51 10.68 -7.32
N ASP A 106 16.61 11.65 -7.46
CA ASP A 106 16.77 13.01 -6.93
C ASP A 106 16.47 13.14 -5.43
N GLY A 107 15.98 12.06 -4.80
CA GLY A 107 15.59 11.99 -3.39
C GLY A 107 14.14 12.36 -3.11
N SER A 108 13.36 12.72 -4.15
CA SER A 108 11.95 13.12 -4.03
C SER A 108 11.02 12.01 -4.50
N PRO A 109 9.85 11.81 -3.87
CA PRO A 109 8.79 10.96 -4.40
C PRO A 109 8.04 11.68 -5.53
N HIS A 110 7.81 10.97 -6.64
CA HIS A 110 7.09 11.50 -7.80
C HIS A 110 5.88 10.62 -8.13
N ASN A 111 4.81 11.25 -8.61
CA ASN A 111 3.70 10.50 -9.18
C ASN A 111 4.00 10.05 -10.62
N MET A 112 3.12 9.23 -11.20
CA MET A 112 3.25 8.70 -12.57
C MET A 112 3.30 9.77 -13.67
N ARG A 113 3.03 11.04 -13.35
CA ARG A 113 3.13 12.19 -14.26
C ARG A 113 4.45 12.96 -14.08
N GLY A 114 5.41 12.43 -13.31
CA GLY A 114 6.68 13.09 -13.02
C GLY A 114 6.57 14.31 -12.09
N ILE A 115 5.47 14.46 -11.38
CA ILE A 115 5.25 15.59 -10.45
C ILE A 115 5.81 15.21 -9.09
N ASP A 116 6.69 16.04 -8.54
CA ASP A 116 7.15 15.95 -7.15
C ASP A 116 5.99 16.10 -6.18
N ILE A 117 5.79 15.09 -5.33
CA ILE A 117 4.72 15.03 -4.34
C ILE A 117 5.24 14.99 -2.89
N THR A 118 6.47 15.43 -2.67
CA THR A 118 7.12 15.46 -1.35
C THR A 118 6.27 16.19 -0.30
N GLU A 119 5.59 17.27 -0.68
CA GLU A 119 4.74 18.05 0.23
C GLU A 119 3.61 17.21 0.85
N TRP A 120 3.13 16.20 0.12
CA TRP A 120 1.98 15.37 0.50
C TRP A 120 2.35 13.95 0.92
N THR A 121 3.65 13.65 1.04
CA THR A 121 4.15 12.29 1.26
C THR A 121 5.08 12.24 2.46
N ALA A 122 4.69 11.54 3.52
CA ALA A 122 5.62 11.28 4.63
C ALA A 122 6.74 10.31 4.18
N PRO A 123 7.99 10.49 4.69
CA PRO A 123 9.13 9.70 4.25
C PRO A 123 9.14 8.29 4.88
N LEU A 124 8.07 7.52 4.66
CA LEU A 124 7.88 6.18 5.23
C LEU A 124 8.89 5.15 4.72
N SER A 125 9.65 5.46 3.65
CA SER A 125 10.80 4.65 3.24
C SER A 125 11.86 4.51 4.35
N GLN A 126 11.92 5.44 5.31
CA GLN A 126 12.83 5.35 6.46
C GLN A 126 12.53 4.14 7.37
N LEU A 127 11.32 3.57 7.31
CA LEU A 127 11.01 2.34 8.05
C LEU A 127 11.85 1.14 7.60
N THR A 128 12.39 1.15 6.37
CA THR A 128 13.32 0.09 5.92
C THR A 128 14.59 0.02 6.76
N LEU A 129 14.95 1.13 7.44
CA LEU A 129 16.11 1.20 8.31
C LEU A 129 15.93 0.48 9.67
N LEU A 130 14.70 0.01 9.97
CA LEU A 130 14.44 -0.76 11.20
C LEU A 130 15.07 -2.16 11.16
N GLY A 131 15.55 -2.62 10.00
CA GLY A 131 16.14 -3.95 9.86
C GLY A 131 15.12 -5.10 9.93
N LEU A 132 13.85 -4.80 9.67
CA LEU A 132 12.79 -5.79 9.53
C LEU A 132 12.90 -6.49 8.17
N HIS A 133 12.29 -7.67 8.04
CA HIS A 133 12.12 -8.30 6.75
C HIS A 133 11.13 -7.50 5.90
N THR A 134 11.55 -7.09 4.68
CA THR A 134 10.79 -6.14 3.87
C THR A 134 10.20 -6.78 2.61
N ILE A 135 8.92 -6.47 2.34
CA ILE A 135 8.21 -6.87 1.13
C ILE A 135 7.64 -5.61 0.48
N GLY A 136 7.94 -5.39 -0.80
CA GLY A 136 7.34 -4.34 -1.61
C GLY A 136 6.29 -4.92 -2.55
N VAL A 137 5.19 -4.22 -2.72
CA VAL A 137 4.15 -4.50 -3.71
C VAL A 137 3.87 -3.21 -4.46
N GLY A 138 4.01 -3.24 -5.77
CA GLY A 138 3.83 -2.08 -6.64
C GLY A 138 3.47 -2.47 -8.06
N ASP A 139 3.16 -1.50 -8.90
CA ASP A 139 2.74 -1.72 -10.29
C ASP A 139 3.33 -0.69 -11.28
N GLY A 140 3.61 0.54 -10.83
CA GLY A 140 3.98 1.68 -11.67
C GLY A 140 5.49 1.94 -11.80
N GLY A 141 6.30 1.51 -10.82
CA GLY A 141 7.76 1.73 -10.81
C GLY A 141 8.23 2.80 -9.83
N ASN A 142 7.36 3.61 -9.27
CA ASN A 142 7.68 4.66 -8.28
C ASN A 142 7.45 4.22 -6.82
N GLU A 143 7.02 2.98 -6.57
CA GLU A 143 6.72 2.44 -5.25
C GLU A 143 7.97 1.86 -4.57
N ILE A 144 7.96 1.89 -3.25
CA ILE A 144 9.00 1.28 -2.41
C ILE A 144 9.05 -0.23 -2.68
N GLY A 145 10.24 -0.72 -3.01
CA GLY A 145 10.50 -2.06 -3.49
C GLY A 145 11.02 -2.08 -4.92
N MET A 146 10.60 -1.14 -5.75
CA MET A 146 11.01 -1.05 -7.16
C MET A 146 12.50 -0.77 -7.35
N GLY A 147 13.21 -0.33 -6.32
CA GLY A 147 14.68 -0.27 -6.32
C GLY A 147 15.37 -1.64 -6.49
N ARG A 148 14.62 -2.76 -6.56
CA ARG A 148 15.13 -4.08 -6.97
C ARG A 148 15.09 -4.31 -8.48
N VAL A 149 14.29 -3.53 -9.19
CA VAL A 149 14.16 -3.64 -10.64
C VAL A 149 15.33 -2.91 -11.29
N GLU A 150 15.92 -3.51 -12.33
CA GLU A 150 16.97 -2.85 -13.11
C GLU A 150 16.44 -1.54 -13.72
N ASP A 151 17.18 -0.47 -13.59
CA ASP A 151 16.75 0.88 -13.99
C ASP A 151 16.15 0.93 -15.39
N TYR A 152 16.75 0.23 -16.36
CA TYR A 152 16.29 0.19 -17.75
C TYR A 152 14.87 -0.39 -17.91
N ALA A 153 14.41 -1.24 -16.97
CA ALA A 153 13.09 -1.86 -17.05
C ALA A 153 11.98 -0.88 -16.67
N ILE A 154 12.29 0.17 -15.90
CA ILE A 154 11.36 1.25 -15.57
C ILE A 154 11.59 2.42 -16.52
N GLU A 155 12.82 2.92 -16.62
CA GLU A 155 13.19 4.08 -17.43
C GLU A 155 12.82 3.94 -18.91
N GLY A 156 12.94 2.73 -19.47
CA GLY A 156 12.67 2.48 -20.89
C GLY A 156 11.23 2.05 -21.22
N VAL A 157 10.38 1.81 -20.22
CA VAL A 157 9.05 1.21 -20.41
C VAL A 157 7.94 2.10 -19.85
N VAL A 158 8.20 2.79 -18.74
CA VAL A 158 7.21 3.62 -18.05
C VAL A 158 7.37 5.08 -18.46
N ASP A 159 6.28 5.78 -18.71
CA ASP A 159 6.28 7.21 -18.97
C ASP A 159 6.90 7.95 -17.77
N HIS A 160 7.83 8.87 -18.04
CA HIS A 160 8.63 9.57 -17.02
C HIS A 160 9.51 8.65 -16.15
N GLY A 161 9.74 7.39 -16.53
CA GLY A 161 10.46 6.40 -15.73
C GLY A 161 11.80 6.89 -15.18
N GLU A 162 12.56 7.67 -15.97
CA GLU A 162 13.84 8.26 -15.53
C GLU A 162 13.72 9.18 -14.30
N ASN A 163 12.53 9.81 -14.11
CA ASN A 163 12.26 10.76 -13.05
C ASN A 163 11.55 10.15 -11.85
N ILE A 164 10.77 9.08 -12.08
CA ILE A 164 9.87 8.53 -11.06
C ILE A 164 10.38 7.24 -10.42
N ALA A 165 11.27 6.51 -11.09
CA ALA A 165 11.74 5.20 -10.62
C ALA A 165 12.24 5.27 -9.18
N CYS A 166 11.56 4.52 -8.29
CA CYS A 166 11.92 4.45 -6.89
C CYS A 166 13.27 3.74 -6.70
N THR A 167 14.14 4.32 -5.88
CA THR A 167 15.48 3.77 -5.61
C THR A 167 15.54 2.87 -4.37
N VAL A 168 14.45 2.74 -3.64
CA VAL A 168 14.41 1.95 -2.39
C VAL A 168 14.08 0.49 -2.69
N PRO A 169 15.01 -0.44 -2.45
CA PRO A 169 14.75 -1.87 -2.56
C PRO A 169 14.06 -2.41 -1.30
N THR A 170 13.44 -3.59 -1.43
CA THR A 170 12.97 -4.45 -0.34
C THR A 170 13.57 -5.85 -0.47
N ASP A 171 13.47 -6.71 0.56
CA ASP A 171 13.98 -8.09 0.48
C ASP A 171 13.23 -8.92 -0.55
N GLN A 172 11.93 -8.74 -0.66
CA GLN A 172 11.11 -9.28 -1.75
C GLN A 172 10.33 -8.18 -2.44
N LEU A 173 10.03 -8.41 -3.72
CA LEU A 173 9.20 -7.53 -4.53
C LEU A 173 8.14 -8.35 -5.28
N VAL A 174 6.91 -7.90 -5.19
CA VAL A 174 5.78 -8.37 -6.01
C VAL A 174 5.38 -7.25 -6.95
N VAL A 175 5.45 -7.50 -8.25
CA VAL A 175 4.98 -6.57 -9.29
C VAL A 175 3.69 -7.14 -9.88
N ALA A 176 2.64 -6.34 -9.91
CA ALA A 176 1.32 -6.76 -10.40
C ALA A 176 0.73 -5.71 -11.34
N GLY A 177 -0.44 -5.94 -11.88
CA GLY A 177 -1.13 -4.98 -12.74
C GLY A 177 -1.93 -3.92 -11.96
N THR A 178 -2.15 -4.14 -10.67
CA THR A 178 -2.47 -3.16 -9.63
C THR A 178 -1.83 -3.66 -8.33
N SER A 179 -1.44 -2.77 -7.44
CA SER A 179 -0.85 -3.16 -6.15
C SER A 179 -1.83 -3.97 -5.29
N ASN A 180 -3.11 -3.68 -5.36
CA ASN A 180 -4.13 -4.47 -4.66
C ASN A 180 -4.14 -5.94 -5.12
N TRP A 181 -3.96 -6.24 -6.41
CA TRP A 181 -3.83 -7.62 -6.89
C TRP A 181 -2.55 -8.30 -6.39
N GLY A 182 -1.46 -7.54 -6.29
CA GLY A 182 -0.21 -8.03 -5.71
C GLY A 182 -0.35 -8.39 -4.23
N ALA A 183 -1.05 -7.55 -3.46
CA ALA A 183 -1.39 -7.79 -2.07
C ALA A 183 -2.31 -9.02 -1.91
N HIS A 184 -3.34 -9.13 -2.76
CA HIS A 184 -4.21 -10.30 -2.82
C HIS A 184 -3.42 -11.59 -3.13
N ALA A 185 -2.45 -11.52 -4.03
CA ALA A 185 -1.59 -12.66 -4.34
C ALA A 185 -0.75 -13.12 -3.14
N LEU A 186 -0.32 -12.21 -2.25
CA LEU A 186 0.33 -12.57 -0.98
C LEU A 186 -0.62 -13.38 -0.08
N VAL A 187 -1.88 -12.96 0.03
CA VAL A 187 -2.89 -13.69 0.81
C VAL A 187 -3.24 -15.04 0.15
N CYS A 188 -3.32 -15.08 -1.18
CA CYS A 188 -3.45 -16.31 -1.95
C CYS A 188 -2.28 -17.28 -1.67
N ALA A 189 -1.05 -16.78 -1.58
CA ALA A 189 0.11 -17.60 -1.24
C ALA A 189 0.00 -18.19 0.18
N MET A 190 -0.50 -17.43 1.17
CA MET A 190 -0.78 -17.95 2.52
C MET A 190 -1.78 -19.10 2.45
N ARG A 191 -2.82 -18.98 1.62
CA ARG A 191 -3.83 -20.04 1.40
C ARG A 191 -3.21 -21.28 0.77
N ALA A 192 -2.44 -21.12 -0.29
CA ALA A 192 -1.77 -22.21 -0.99
C ALA A 192 -0.77 -22.95 -0.09
N LEU A 193 -0.19 -22.28 0.91
CA LEU A 193 0.66 -22.86 1.95
C LEU A 193 -0.14 -23.54 3.09
N GLY A 194 -1.45 -23.61 2.99
CA GLY A 194 -2.32 -24.34 3.89
C GLY A 194 -3.07 -23.52 4.93
N SER A 195 -3.00 -22.19 4.88
CA SER A 195 -3.67 -21.31 5.85
C SER A 195 -5.13 -21.06 5.48
N ASN A 196 -6.03 -21.99 5.79
CA ASN A 196 -7.47 -21.85 5.47
C ASN A 196 -8.15 -20.69 6.21
N ALA A 197 -7.55 -20.17 7.29
CA ALA A 197 -8.08 -19.04 8.05
C ALA A 197 -8.19 -17.75 7.22
N VAL A 198 -7.47 -17.64 6.10
CA VAL A 198 -7.52 -16.47 5.22
C VAL A 198 -8.67 -16.53 4.20
N ASP A 199 -9.35 -17.67 4.05
CA ASP A 199 -10.42 -17.86 3.06
C ASP A 199 -11.49 -16.74 3.04
N PRO A 200 -11.94 -16.15 4.17
CA PRO A 200 -12.93 -15.08 4.14
C PRO A 200 -12.46 -13.81 3.43
N TYR A 201 -11.16 -13.54 3.40
CA TYR A 201 -10.57 -12.33 2.82
C TYR A 201 -10.29 -12.50 1.33
N LEU A 202 -10.23 -13.74 0.83
CA LEU A 202 -10.05 -14.07 -0.58
C LEU A 202 -11.33 -13.91 -1.41
N GLU A 203 -12.48 -13.69 -0.77
CA GLU A 203 -13.74 -13.54 -1.48
C GLU A 203 -13.83 -12.18 -2.19
N PRO A 204 -14.12 -12.14 -3.51
CA PRO A 204 -14.30 -10.88 -4.23
C PRO A 204 -15.30 -9.93 -3.54
N THR A 205 -16.35 -10.47 -2.95
CA THR A 205 -17.36 -9.69 -2.21
C THR A 205 -16.83 -9.03 -0.94
N TRP A 206 -15.77 -9.57 -0.32
CA TRP A 206 -15.09 -8.91 0.79
C TRP A 206 -14.33 -7.69 0.29
N GLN A 207 -13.58 -7.83 -0.79
CA GLN A 207 -12.83 -6.72 -1.40
C GLN A 207 -13.77 -5.63 -1.94
N GLU A 208 -14.88 -6.02 -2.59
CA GLU A 208 -15.89 -5.08 -3.07
C GLU A 208 -16.41 -4.20 -1.91
N ARG A 209 -16.76 -4.82 -0.79
CA ARG A 209 -17.19 -4.09 0.41
C ARG A 209 -16.11 -3.14 0.94
N VAL A 210 -14.83 -3.54 0.92
CA VAL A 210 -13.73 -2.68 1.37
C VAL A 210 -13.54 -1.50 0.41
N LEU A 211 -13.62 -1.75 -0.90
CA LEU A 211 -13.54 -0.69 -1.91
C LEU A 211 -14.66 0.33 -1.75
N ASP A 212 -15.91 -0.13 -1.54
CA ASP A 212 -17.06 0.73 -1.29
C ASP A 212 -16.83 1.65 -0.07
N VAL A 213 -16.29 1.09 1.02
CA VAL A 213 -15.96 1.87 2.23
C VAL A 213 -14.87 2.90 1.95
N ILE A 214 -13.81 2.55 1.21
CA ILE A 214 -12.76 3.50 0.83
C ILE A 214 -13.33 4.66 0.00
N VAL A 215 -14.20 4.36 -0.95
CA VAL A 215 -14.88 5.36 -1.79
C VAL A 215 -15.87 6.21 -0.98
N GLU A 216 -16.60 5.61 -0.04
CA GLU A 216 -17.50 6.34 0.88
C GLU A 216 -16.75 7.41 1.67
N TYR A 217 -15.51 7.13 2.10
CA TYR A 217 -14.66 8.10 2.80
C TYR A 217 -13.82 8.98 1.88
N GLY A 218 -14.10 8.99 0.58
CA GLY A 218 -13.54 9.94 -0.37
C GLY A 218 -12.32 9.44 -1.14
N GLY A 219 -12.00 8.14 -1.08
CA GLY A 219 -10.94 7.55 -1.91
C GLY A 219 -11.16 7.80 -3.39
N LEU A 220 -10.10 7.99 -4.16
CA LEU A 220 -10.13 8.33 -5.57
C LEU A 220 -9.52 7.21 -6.41
N ASP A 221 -10.05 6.98 -7.59
CA ASP A 221 -9.33 6.24 -8.62
C ASP A 221 -8.12 7.05 -9.11
N GLY A 222 -6.92 6.45 -9.12
CA GLY A 222 -5.67 7.11 -9.46
C GLY A 222 -5.59 7.58 -10.91
N VAL A 223 -6.23 6.85 -11.83
CA VAL A 223 -6.26 7.15 -13.26
C VAL A 223 -7.32 8.21 -13.58
N HIS A 224 -8.55 8.03 -13.09
CA HIS A 224 -9.66 8.95 -13.31
C HIS A 224 -9.55 10.21 -12.43
N MET A 225 -8.84 10.16 -11.32
CA MET A 225 -8.74 11.22 -10.30
C MET A 225 -10.12 11.68 -9.78
N THR A 226 -11.05 10.74 -9.67
CA THR A 226 -12.42 10.96 -9.23
C THR A 226 -12.83 9.92 -8.20
N ASN A 227 -13.82 10.27 -7.38
CA ASN A 227 -14.38 9.38 -6.37
C ASN A 227 -15.35 8.39 -7.03
N VAL A 228 -14.81 7.27 -7.48
CA VAL A 228 -15.54 6.16 -8.12
C VAL A 228 -14.99 4.82 -7.63
N ALA A 229 -15.83 3.80 -7.61
CA ALA A 229 -15.45 2.45 -7.14
C ALA A 229 -14.71 1.65 -8.22
N THR A 230 -13.64 2.23 -8.74
CA THR A 230 -12.68 1.62 -9.68
C THR A 230 -11.29 1.60 -9.07
N VAL A 231 -10.38 0.81 -9.60
CA VAL A 231 -8.97 0.73 -9.21
C VAL A 231 -8.13 0.87 -10.49
N ASP A 232 -7.29 1.88 -10.58
CA ASP A 232 -6.44 2.16 -11.75
C ASP A 232 -7.21 2.21 -13.08
N GLY A 233 -8.39 2.78 -13.06
CA GLY A 233 -9.27 2.84 -14.23
C GLY A 233 -9.90 1.51 -14.60
N LEU A 234 -9.74 0.47 -13.79
CA LEU A 234 -10.35 -0.83 -14.04
C LEU A 234 -11.78 -0.85 -13.47
N GLU A 235 -12.74 -1.12 -14.34
CA GLU A 235 -14.12 -1.32 -13.94
C GLU A 235 -14.27 -2.54 -12.99
N PRO A 236 -15.21 -2.52 -12.04
CA PRO A 236 -15.38 -3.56 -11.03
C PRO A 236 -15.45 -4.98 -11.60
N ASP A 237 -16.21 -5.19 -12.68
CA ASP A 237 -16.35 -6.52 -13.32
C ASP A 237 -14.99 -7.08 -13.74
N ARG A 238 -14.11 -6.25 -14.29
CA ARG A 238 -12.78 -6.66 -14.74
C ARG A 238 -11.85 -6.87 -13.53
N TYR A 239 -11.89 -5.95 -12.58
CA TYR A 239 -11.06 -5.99 -11.39
C TYR A 239 -11.36 -7.23 -10.54
N PHE A 240 -12.62 -7.47 -10.16
CA PHE A 240 -13.01 -8.59 -9.31
C PHE A 240 -12.97 -9.95 -10.02
N LYS A 241 -13.10 -9.98 -11.35
CA LYS A 241 -12.83 -11.21 -12.12
C LYS A 241 -11.40 -11.70 -11.93
N GLN A 242 -10.41 -10.78 -11.93
CA GLN A 242 -9.00 -11.14 -11.70
C GLN A 242 -8.78 -11.62 -10.26
N VAL A 243 -9.40 -10.97 -9.28
CA VAL A 243 -9.39 -11.41 -7.87
C VAL A 243 -9.89 -12.86 -7.76
N GLY A 244 -11.06 -13.17 -8.36
CA GLY A 244 -11.60 -14.53 -8.37
C GLY A 244 -10.67 -15.55 -9.00
N GLN A 245 -10.02 -15.21 -10.10
CA GLN A 245 -9.06 -16.10 -10.77
C GLN A 245 -7.84 -16.41 -9.90
N LEU A 246 -7.29 -15.44 -9.19
CA LEU A 246 -6.20 -15.63 -8.25
C LEU A 246 -6.62 -16.51 -7.07
N THR A 247 -7.81 -16.27 -6.53
CA THR A 247 -8.42 -17.08 -5.45
C THR A 247 -8.57 -18.54 -5.86
N ASP A 248 -9.10 -18.79 -7.06
CA ASP A 248 -9.28 -20.15 -7.58
C ASP A 248 -7.94 -20.89 -7.73
N CYS A 249 -6.90 -20.19 -8.21
CA CYS A 249 -5.54 -20.74 -8.25
C CYS A 249 -4.99 -21.11 -6.86
N ALA A 250 -5.28 -20.31 -5.85
CA ALA A 250 -4.80 -20.56 -4.48
C ALA A 250 -5.51 -21.74 -3.80
N ARG A 251 -6.71 -22.09 -4.25
CA ARG A 251 -7.53 -23.19 -3.72
C ARG A 251 -7.36 -24.53 -4.47
N SER A 252 -6.68 -24.48 -5.62
CA SER A 252 -6.42 -25.68 -6.45
C SER A 252 -5.24 -26.50 -5.90
#